data_c0327ba26ccb86b0de9d485faf7386be
#
_entry.id   c0327ba26ccb86b0de9d485faf7386be
#
_cell.length_a   1.000
_cell.length_b   1.000
_cell.length_c   1.000
_cell.angle_alpha   90.00
_cell.angle_beta   90.00
_cell.angle_gamma   90.00
#
_symmetry.space_group_name_H-M   'P 1'
#
loop_
_entity.id
_entity.type
_entity.pdbx_description
1 polymer ?
#
loop_
_entity_poly.entity_id
_entity_poly.type
_entity_poly.pdbx_seq_one_letter_code
_entity_poly.pdbx_strand_id
1 'polypeptide(L)'
;MKVALWQRCQVHFLRNVLGHVSKKDRKGVVDLMRTITNAATLDAARQALQEAVAAFQERYPKVAELLDEHGEEMLAVYQLPEPHRKKMRTTNMLERQNQELKRRTRVVRIFPGEASCLRLVTALAMEASEEWQERRYLDMDAAEVEGPKEEEDNEAA
;
A
#
# COMPACT_ATOMS: atom_id res chain seq x y z
N MET A 1 19.04 14.70 0.55
CA MET A 1 17.91 14.32 -0.33
C MET A 1 17.04 13.32 0.43
N LYS A 2 15.79 13.64 0.74
CA LYS A 2 14.88 12.67 1.37
C LYS A 2 14.58 11.58 0.33
N VAL A 3 14.94 10.34 0.63
CA VAL A 3 14.63 9.19 -0.21
C VAL A 3 13.13 8.88 -0.07
N ALA A 4 12.42 8.73 -1.19
CA ALA A 4 11.03 8.32 -1.16
C ALA A 4 10.92 6.88 -0.62
N LEU A 5 10.00 6.65 0.32
CA LEU A 5 9.76 5.34 0.86
C LEU A 5 8.95 4.50 -0.13
N TRP A 6 9.39 3.27 -0.35
CA TRP A 6 8.64 2.30 -1.14
C TRP A 6 7.62 1.59 -0.25
N GLN A 7 6.33 1.74 -0.55
CA GLN A 7 5.24 1.03 0.10
C GLN A 7 4.57 0.06 -0.87
N ARG A 8 4.63 -1.22 -0.58
CA ARG A 8 3.88 -2.24 -1.32
C ARG A 8 2.40 -2.22 -0.94
N CYS A 9 1.51 -2.27 -1.92
CA CYS A 9 0.07 -2.36 -1.66
C CYS A 9 -0.27 -3.64 -0.88
N GLN A 10 -0.77 -3.50 0.34
CA GLN A 10 -1.09 -4.63 1.23
C GLN A 10 -2.16 -5.56 0.64
N VAL A 11 -3.14 -5.01 -0.10
CA VAL A 11 -4.20 -5.81 -0.73
C VAL A 11 -3.65 -6.69 -1.87
N HIS A 12 -2.79 -6.12 -2.73
CA HIS A 12 -2.18 -6.90 -3.81
C HIS A 12 -1.20 -7.93 -3.29
N PHE A 13 -0.43 -7.60 -2.25
CA PHE A 13 0.47 -8.54 -1.61
C PHE A 13 -0.30 -9.71 -1.00
N LEU A 14 -1.39 -9.44 -0.25
CA LEU A 14 -2.24 -10.49 0.28
C LEU A 14 -2.82 -11.39 -0.83
N ARG A 15 -3.26 -10.83 -1.96
CA ARG A 15 -3.73 -11.63 -3.10
C ARG A 15 -2.65 -12.54 -3.66
N ASN A 16 -1.41 -12.04 -3.75
CA ASN A 16 -0.27 -12.84 -4.19
C ASN A 16 -0.02 -14.01 -3.23
N VAL A 17 0.08 -13.74 -1.92
CA VAL A 17 0.21 -14.77 -0.88
C VAL A 17 -0.90 -15.82 -0.99
N LEU A 18 -2.16 -15.41 -1.11
CA LEU A 18 -3.31 -16.31 -1.21
C LEU A 18 -3.32 -17.13 -2.51
N GLY A 19 -2.58 -16.72 -3.54
CA GLY A 19 -2.37 -17.51 -4.76
C GLY A 19 -1.62 -18.81 -4.51
N HIS A 20 -0.79 -18.89 -3.45
CA HIS A 20 0.02 -20.03 -3.06
C HIS A 20 -0.60 -20.86 -1.92
N VAL A 21 -1.84 -20.53 -1.49
CA VAL A 21 -2.51 -21.16 -0.36
C VAL A 21 -3.75 -21.92 -0.79
N SER A 22 -3.96 -23.12 -0.25
CA SER A 22 -5.17 -23.92 -0.49
C SER A 22 -6.43 -23.17 -0.05
N LYS A 23 -7.56 -23.36 -0.73
CA LYS A 23 -8.81 -22.66 -0.44
C LYS A 23 -9.26 -22.78 1.02
N LYS A 24 -9.06 -23.98 1.63
CA LYS A 24 -9.45 -24.27 3.02
C LYS A 24 -8.66 -23.48 4.06
N ASP A 25 -7.40 -23.13 3.75
CA ASP A 25 -6.48 -22.48 4.70
C ASP A 25 -6.43 -20.95 4.53
N ARG A 26 -7.06 -20.41 3.46
CA ARG A 26 -7.03 -18.96 3.17
C ARG A 26 -7.50 -18.10 4.32
N LYS A 27 -8.52 -18.54 5.06
CA LYS A 27 -9.03 -17.78 6.21
C LYS A 27 -7.94 -17.58 7.27
N GLY A 28 -7.27 -18.66 7.66
CA GLY A 28 -6.19 -18.58 8.66
C GLY A 28 -5.03 -17.70 8.19
N VAL A 29 -4.66 -17.78 6.90
CA VAL A 29 -3.62 -16.91 6.33
C VAL A 29 -4.06 -15.44 6.34
N VAL A 30 -5.31 -15.14 5.97
CA VAL A 30 -5.86 -13.77 6.04
C VAL A 30 -5.83 -13.23 7.46
N ASP A 31 -6.22 -14.02 8.44
CA ASP A 31 -6.24 -13.61 9.85
C ASP A 31 -4.81 -13.32 10.36
N LEU A 32 -3.83 -14.15 9.99
CA LEU A 32 -2.43 -13.91 10.32
C LEU A 32 -1.87 -12.65 9.63
N MET A 33 -2.17 -12.45 8.35
CA MET A 33 -1.79 -11.23 7.64
C MET A 33 -2.40 -9.97 8.26
N ARG A 34 -3.61 -10.06 8.79
CA ARG A 34 -4.25 -8.94 9.52
C ARG A 34 -3.53 -8.62 10.83
N THR A 35 -3.00 -9.61 11.53
CA THR A 35 -2.19 -9.37 12.73
C THR A 35 -0.97 -8.51 12.41
N ILE A 36 -0.29 -8.79 11.28
CA ILE A 36 0.85 -7.99 10.82
C ILE A 36 0.41 -6.56 10.47
N THR A 37 -0.61 -6.44 9.63
CA THR A 37 -1.00 -5.13 9.03
C THR A 37 -1.78 -4.22 9.97
N ASN A 38 -2.32 -4.73 11.08
CA ASN A 38 -3.07 -3.99 12.09
C ASN A 38 -2.33 -3.91 13.43
N ALA A 39 -1.05 -4.28 13.49
CA ALA A 39 -0.23 -4.12 14.68
C ALA A 39 -0.17 -2.65 15.12
N ALA A 40 -0.09 -2.40 16.42
CA ALA A 40 -0.08 -1.05 16.96
C ALA A 40 1.20 -0.28 16.62
N THR A 41 2.34 -0.99 16.57
CA THR A 41 3.67 -0.42 16.34
C THR A 41 4.39 -1.15 15.20
N LEU A 42 5.42 -0.51 14.64
CA LEU A 42 6.28 -1.14 13.63
C LEU A 42 6.98 -2.39 14.19
N ASP A 43 7.46 -2.34 15.42
CA ASP A 43 8.16 -3.47 16.05
C ASP A 43 7.23 -4.67 16.25
N ALA A 44 5.99 -4.42 16.72
CA ALA A 44 4.97 -5.47 16.81
C ALA A 44 4.60 -6.05 15.44
N ALA A 45 4.56 -5.21 14.40
CA ALA A 45 4.31 -5.66 13.04
C ALA A 45 5.46 -6.54 12.50
N ARG A 46 6.71 -6.17 12.77
CA ARG A 46 7.90 -6.96 12.42
C ARG A 46 7.95 -8.29 13.15
N GLN A 47 7.65 -8.28 14.46
CA GLN A 47 7.56 -9.51 15.22
C GLN A 47 6.50 -10.46 14.64
N ALA A 48 5.29 -9.96 14.40
CA ALA A 48 4.21 -10.74 13.78
C ALA A 48 4.58 -11.25 12.39
N LEU A 49 5.36 -10.49 11.60
CA LEU A 49 5.87 -10.92 10.30
C LEU A 49 6.84 -12.10 10.44
N GLN A 50 7.79 -12.03 11.38
CA GLN A 50 8.73 -13.11 11.64
C GLN A 50 8.03 -14.38 12.12
N GLU A 51 7.05 -14.25 13.01
CA GLU A 51 6.22 -15.36 13.48
C GLU A 51 5.44 -16.01 12.32
N ALA A 52 4.92 -15.19 11.38
CA ALA A 52 4.24 -15.67 10.19
C ALA A 52 5.18 -16.43 9.24
N VAL A 53 6.40 -15.94 9.01
CA VAL A 53 7.43 -16.61 8.20
C VAL A 53 7.70 -17.98 8.80
N ALA A 54 7.98 -18.07 10.10
CA ALA A 54 8.24 -19.33 10.78
C ALA A 54 7.05 -20.31 10.69
N ALA A 55 5.82 -19.82 10.89
CA ALA A 55 4.60 -20.63 10.84
C ALA A 55 4.32 -21.23 9.45
N PHE A 56 4.74 -20.56 8.38
CA PHE A 56 4.51 -21.04 7.01
C PHE A 56 5.65 -21.85 6.43
N GLN A 57 6.81 -21.89 7.07
CA GLN A 57 8.04 -22.49 6.50
C GLN A 57 7.87 -23.94 6.09
N GLU A 58 7.17 -24.75 6.88
CA GLU A 58 6.95 -26.17 6.56
C GLU A 58 5.77 -26.39 5.60
N ARG A 59 4.66 -25.70 5.83
CA ARG A 59 3.40 -25.98 5.12
C ARG A 59 3.26 -25.22 3.80
N TYR A 60 3.77 -24.00 3.75
CA TYR A 60 3.68 -23.09 2.61
C TYR A 60 5.01 -22.37 2.37
N PRO A 61 6.11 -23.08 2.01
CA PRO A 61 7.45 -22.49 1.91
C PRO A 61 7.50 -21.29 0.96
N LYS A 62 6.69 -21.29 -0.11
CA LYS A 62 6.61 -20.16 -1.03
C LYS A 62 5.95 -18.92 -0.40
N VAL A 63 5.04 -19.10 0.54
CA VAL A 63 4.47 -18.00 1.32
C VAL A 63 5.49 -17.45 2.29
N ALA A 64 6.24 -18.32 2.97
CA ALA A 64 7.32 -17.92 3.88
C ALA A 64 8.39 -17.11 3.14
N GLU A 65 8.84 -17.55 1.96
CA GLU A 65 9.78 -16.84 1.09
C GLU A 65 9.26 -15.45 0.70
N LEU A 66 8.00 -15.35 0.24
CA LEU A 66 7.39 -14.07 -0.13
C LEU A 66 7.29 -13.09 1.05
N LEU A 67 6.99 -13.60 2.25
CA LEU A 67 6.91 -12.78 3.46
C LEU A 67 8.31 -12.32 3.90
N ASP A 68 9.31 -13.18 3.84
CA ASP A 68 10.68 -12.87 4.21
C ASP A 68 11.31 -11.83 3.26
N GLU A 69 11.17 -12.02 1.95
CA GLU A 69 11.75 -11.12 0.94
C GLU A 69 11.03 -9.77 0.82
N HIS A 70 9.70 -9.75 1.00
CA HIS A 70 8.88 -8.60 0.64
C HIS A 70 7.97 -8.10 1.75
N GLY A 71 7.93 -8.76 2.89
CA GLY A 71 7.04 -8.39 3.99
C GLY A 71 7.33 -7.00 4.55
N GLU A 72 8.60 -6.63 4.68
CA GLU A 72 9.01 -5.31 5.18
C GLU A 72 8.49 -4.17 4.29
N GLU A 73 8.38 -4.39 2.97
CA GLU A 73 7.84 -3.38 2.05
C GLU A 73 6.36 -3.02 2.33
N MET A 74 5.61 -3.88 3.03
CA MET A 74 4.25 -3.57 3.47
C MET A 74 4.21 -2.69 4.71
N LEU A 75 5.31 -2.61 5.44
CA LEU A 75 5.40 -1.95 6.74
C LEU A 75 5.89 -0.50 6.64
N ALA A 76 6.34 -0.05 5.47
CA ALA A 76 6.79 1.33 5.26
C ALA A 76 5.73 2.37 5.68
N VAL A 77 4.45 2.01 5.60
CA VAL A 77 3.33 2.84 6.04
C VAL A 77 3.38 3.24 7.52
N TYR A 78 4.08 2.46 8.36
CA TYR A 78 4.24 2.79 9.79
C TYR A 78 5.10 4.02 10.04
N GLN A 79 5.91 4.44 9.06
CA GLN A 79 6.68 5.69 9.11
C GLN A 79 5.80 6.93 8.85
N LEU A 80 4.54 6.74 8.46
CA LEU A 80 3.59 7.82 8.27
C LEU A 80 2.82 8.09 9.57
N PRO A 81 2.33 9.34 9.76
CA PRO A 81 1.40 9.66 10.83
C PRO A 81 0.20 8.71 10.84
N GLU A 82 -0.27 8.33 12.02
CA GLU A 82 -1.33 7.33 12.19
C GLU A 82 -2.59 7.59 11.34
N PRO A 83 -3.09 8.84 11.24
CA PRO A 83 -4.27 9.14 10.40
C PRO A 83 -4.08 8.81 8.92
N HIS A 84 -2.82 8.81 8.43
CA HIS A 84 -2.49 8.54 7.03
C HIS A 84 -2.31 7.05 6.73
N ARG A 85 -1.87 6.24 7.72
CA ARG A 85 -1.53 4.82 7.54
C ARG A 85 -2.64 4.02 6.84
N LYS A 86 -3.88 4.16 7.33
CA LYS A 86 -5.03 3.44 6.76
C LYS A 86 -5.30 3.79 5.30
N LYS A 87 -5.05 5.02 4.90
CA LYS A 87 -5.29 5.52 3.55
C LYS A 87 -4.17 5.16 2.58
N MET A 88 -2.93 5.13 3.07
CA MET A 88 -1.72 4.94 2.25
C MET A 88 -1.29 3.48 2.10
N ARG A 89 -1.87 2.54 2.83
CA ARG A 89 -1.51 1.11 2.76
C ARG A 89 -2.02 0.38 1.51
N THR A 90 -2.89 1.00 0.73
CA THR A 90 -3.49 0.40 -0.48
C THR A 90 -3.53 1.37 -1.64
N THR A 91 -3.56 0.85 -2.87
CA THR A 91 -3.70 1.61 -4.13
C THR A 91 -5.16 1.77 -4.58
N ASN A 92 -6.14 1.46 -3.73
CA ASN A 92 -7.56 1.42 -4.10
C ASN A 92 -8.06 2.73 -4.72
N MET A 93 -7.55 3.87 -4.26
CA MET A 93 -7.93 5.18 -4.79
C MET A 93 -7.45 5.37 -6.23
N LEU A 94 -6.19 5.02 -6.51
CA LEU A 94 -5.63 5.05 -7.86
C LEU A 94 -6.32 4.03 -8.78
N GLU A 95 -6.68 2.86 -8.26
CA GLU A 95 -7.42 1.85 -9.03
C GLU A 95 -8.80 2.35 -9.44
N ARG A 96 -9.54 3.02 -8.55
CA ARG A 96 -10.83 3.67 -8.87
C ARG A 96 -10.67 4.74 -9.93
N GLN A 97 -9.65 5.59 -9.81
CA GLN A 97 -9.36 6.61 -10.81
C GLN A 97 -9.05 5.99 -12.17
N ASN A 98 -8.22 4.95 -12.21
CA ASN A 98 -7.91 4.23 -13.43
C ASN A 98 -9.15 3.56 -14.05
N GLN A 99 -10.06 3.03 -13.24
CA GLN A 99 -11.33 2.47 -13.70
C GLN A 99 -12.23 3.54 -14.31
N GLU A 100 -12.31 4.72 -13.70
CA GLU A 100 -13.08 5.84 -14.23
C GLU A 100 -12.51 6.36 -15.56
N LEU A 101 -11.18 6.54 -15.64
CA LEU A 101 -10.51 6.87 -16.89
C LEU A 101 -10.83 5.86 -18.00
N LYS A 102 -10.72 4.56 -17.69
CA LYS A 102 -11.06 3.50 -18.63
C LYS A 102 -12.54 3.51 -19.03
N ARG A 103 -13.45 3.79 -18.09
CA ARG A 103 -14.89 3.87 -18.36
C ARG A 103 -15.17 5.01 -19.34
N ARG A 104 -14.65 6.21 -19.10
CA ARG A 104 -14.87 7.39 -19.93
C ARG A 104 -14.22 7.25 -21.31
N THR A 105 -13.01 6.72 -21.41
CA THR A 105 -12.35 6.50 -22.69
C THR A 105 -13.04 5.44 -23.55
N ARG A 106 -13.63 4.41 -22.96
CA ARG A 106 -14.43 3.40 -23.67
C ARG A 106 -15.69 3.97 -24.33
N VAL A 107 -16.30 4.97 -23.73
CA VAL A 107 -17.51 5.62 -24.30
C VAL A 107 -17.18 6.31 -25.62
N VAL A 108 -15.99 6.92 -25.72
CA VAL A 108 -15.53 7.59 -26.94
C VAL A 108 -15.19 6.59 -28.06
N ARG A 109 -14.82 5.35 -27.72
CA ARG A 109 -14.44 4.23 -28.60
C ARG A 109 -13.24 4.50 -29.49
N ILE A 110 -13.29 5.53 -30.34
CA ILE A 110 -12.24 5.86 -31.31
C ILE A 110 -11.88 7.34 -31.13
N PHE A 111 -10.60 7.62 -30.93
CA PHE A 111 -10.07 8.98 -30.89
C PHE A 111 -9.52 9.36 -32.26
N PRO A 112 -9.75 10.59 -32.75
CA PRO A 112 -9.18 11.06 -34.01
C PRO A 112 -7.65 11.11 -34.03
N GLY A 113 -7.02 11.11 -32.83
CA GLY A 113 -5.58 11.12 -32.65
C GLY A 113 -5.18 11.14 -31.18
N GLU A 114 -3.90 10.93 -30.91
CA GLU A 114 -3.32 10.89 -29.57
C GLU A 114 -3.63 12.16 -28.76
N ALA A 115 -3.49 13.35 -29.39
CA ALA A 115 -3.80 14.62 -28.74
C ALA A 115 -5.24 14.72 -28.24
N SER A 116 -6.20 14.09 -28.95
CA SER A 116 -7.60 14.05 -28.49
C SER A 116 -7.79 13.16 -27.26
N CYS A 117 -7.12 12.01 -27.24
CA CYS A 117 -7.11 11.13 -26.09
C CYS A 117 -6.47 11.82 -24.87
N LEU A 118 -5.31 12.44 -25.07
CA LEU A 118 -4.58 13.14 -24.02
C LEU A 118 -5.42 14.28 -23.42
N ARG A 119 -6.09 15.09 -24.23
CA ARG A 119 -6.98 16.15 -23.72
C ARG A 119 -8.08 15.60 -22.81
N LEU A 120 -8.74 14.51 -23.18
CA LEU A 120 -9.77 13.90 -22.35
C LEU A 120 -9.18 13.37 -21.03
N VAL A 121 -8.07 12.64 -21.10
CA VAL A 121 -7.42 12.07 -19.90
C VAL A 121 -6.97 13.19 -18.95
N THR A 122 -6.40 14.27 -19.50
CA THR A 122 -5.98 15.44 -18.72
C THR A 122 -7.16 16.13 -18.06
N ALA A 123 -8.25 16.36 -18.77
CA ALA A 123 -9.45 16.97 -18.19
C ALA A 123 -10.02 16.14 -17.04
N LEU A 124 -10.11 14.82 -17.21
CA LEU A 124 -10.57 13.91 -16.15
C LEU A 124 -9.62 13.87 -14.95
N ALA A 125 -8.30 13.96 -15.18
CA ALA A 125 -7.32 14.01 -14.10
C ALA A 125 -7.39 15.33 -13.33
N MET A 126 -7.66 16.45 -14.01
CA MET A 126 -7.86 17.77 -13.37
C MET A 126 -9.13 17.76 -12.51
N GLU A 127 -10.26 17.29 -13.06
CA GLU A 127 -11.52 17.15 -12.31
C GLU A 127 -11.33 16.32 -11.02
N ALA A 128 -10.65 15.19 -11.14
CA ALA A 128 -10.34 14.35 -9.97
C ALA A 128 -9.41 15.04 -8.96
N SER A 129 -8.41 15.79 -9.44
CA SER A 129 -7.48 16.52 -8.59
C SER A 129 -8.21 17.61 -7.77
N GLU A 130 -9.10 18.36 -8.39
CA GLU A 130 -9.93 19.38 -7.73
C GLU A 130 -10.82 18.73 -6.66
N GLU A 131 -11.53 17.65 -6.99
CA GLU A 131 -12.36 16.90 -6.04
C GLU A 131 -11.54 16.36 -4.83
N TRP A 132 -10.32 15.91 -5.08
CA TRP A 132 -9.45 15.40 -4.01
C TRP A 132 -8.92 16.50 -3.09
N GLN A 133 -8.66 17.68 -3.61
CA GLN A 133 -8.26 18.85 -2.81
C GLN A 133 -9.39 19.30 -1.86
N GLU A 134 -10.63 19.30 -2.34
CA GLU A 134 -11.79 19.65 -1.51
C GLU A 134 -12.03 18.64 -0.38
N ARG A 135 -11.77 17.35 -0.61
CA ARG A 135 -12.05 16.28 0.35
C ARG A 135 -11.00 16.10 1.46
N ARG A 136 -9.90 16.84 1.46
CA ARG A 136 -8.80 16.70 2.43
C ARG A 136 -8.47 15.24 2.72
N TYR A 137 -8.10 14.48 1.67
CA TYR A 137 -7.83 13.05 1.80
C TYR A 137 -6.70 12.73 2.80
N LEU A 138 -5.65 13.57 2.83
CA LEU A 138 -4.57 13.52 3.81
C LEU A 138 -4.56 14.84 4.59
N ASP A 139 -4.34 14.78 5.88
CA ASP A 139 -4.10 15.94 6.72
C ASP A 139 -2.60 16.26 6.69
N MET A 140 -2.21 17.21 5.86
CA MET A 140 -0.81 17.56 5.68
C MET A 140 -0.26 18.34 6.89
N ASP A 141 -1.10 19.03 7.64
CA ASP A 141 -0.70 19.73 8.86
C ASP A 141 -0.27 18.71 9.95
N ALA A 142 -0.96 17.56 10.03
CA ALA A 142 -0.58 16.47 10.91
C ALA A 142 0.74 15.79 10.48
N ALA A 143 1.12 15.87 9.21
CA ALA A 143 2.35 15.27 8.69
C ALA A 143 3.61 16.07 9.09
N GLU A 144 3.48 17.38 9.36
CA GLU A 144 4.59 18.24 9.76
C GLU A 144 4.95 18.08 11.24
N VAL A 145 4.00 17.63 12.07
CA VAL A 145 4.19 17.47 13.53
C VAL A 145 4.97 16.21 13.89
N GLU A 146 4.92 15.18 13.06
CA GLU A 146 5.64 13.90 13.27
C GLU A 146 6.66 13.65 12.16
N GLY A 147 7.67 14.51 12.04
CA GLY A 147 8.85 14.18 11.23
C GLY A 147 9.53 12.92 11.77
N PRO A 148 10.20 12.10 10.92
CA PRO A 148 10.92 10.93 11.40
C PRO A 148 11.84 11.34 12.53
N LYS A 149 11.71 10.71 13.69
CA LYS A 149 12.66 10.83 14.79
C LYS A 149 14.00 10.35 14.22
N GLU A 150 14.95 11.24 14.09
CA GLU A 150 16.33 10.88 13.80
C GLU A 150 16.76 10.00 14.99
N GLU A 151 17.02 8.71 14.74
CA GLU A 151 17.73 7.87 15.69
C GLU A 151 19.12 8.51 15.80
N GLU A 152 19.39 9.19 16.91
CA GLU A 152 20.74 9.63 17.26
C GLU A 152 21.55 8.35 17.45
N ASP A 153 22.38 8.03 16.46
CA ASP A 153 23.46 7.06 16.60
C ASP A 153 24.33 7.53 17.77
N ASN A 154 24.08 6.97 18.93
CA ASN A 154 24.87 7.17 20.12
C ASN A 154 26.12 6.28 19.99
N GLU A 155 27.07 6.72 19.14
CA GLU A 155 28.45 6.24 19.19
C GLU A 155 29.02 6.64 20.54
N ALA A 156 28.89 5.78 21.53
CA ALA A 156 29.63 5.89 22.79
C ALA A 156 30.98 5.20 22.63
N ALA A 157 32.00 5.99 22.78
CA ALA A 157 33.42 5.64 22.85
C ALA A 157 33.75 4.53 23.87
#